data_be1720d0ffa32a20b64f434373f8d1e0
#
_entry.id   be1720d0ffa32a20b64f434373f8d1e0
#
_cell.length_a   1.000
_cell.length_b   1.000
_cell.length_c   1.000
_cell.angle_alpha   90.00
_cell.angle_beta   90.00
_cell.angle_gamma   90.00
#
_symmetry.space_group_name_H-M   'P 1'
#
loop_
_entity.id
_entity.type
_entity.pdbx_description
1 polymer ?
#
loop_
_entity_poly.entity_id
_entity_poly.type
_entity_poly.pdbx_seq_one_letter_code
_entity_poly.pdbx_strand_id
1 'polypeptide(L)'
;MSTRQEKMEAFGQLLDVLDELRVKCPWDREQTNESLRTNTIEETFELCEALMNEDNTNIKKELGDLLLHIVFYAKIGEEKNAFDIKDVCDSLCQKLIYRHPHVFGDVEAKTAGKVEQNWEELKLKEKGGNKTVLEGVAKHLPSLVKAHRIQDKARNVGFDWEKKEDVWDKVNEELNELKAEINYMDSDKMEAEF
;
A
#
# COMPACT_ATOMS: atom_id res chain seq x y z
N MET A 1 14.64 -17.12 19.73
CA MET A 1 13.44 -16.56 19.04
C MET A 1 12.19 -17.00 19.81
N SER A 2 11.19 -16.11 19.91
CA SER A 2 9.94 -16.38 20.63
C SER A 2 9.10 -17.44 19.95
N THR A 3 8.36 -18.22 20.74
CA THR A 3 7.37 -19.18 20.25
C THR A 3 6.17 -18.46 19.62
N ARG A 4 5.33 -19.20 18.90
CA ARG A 4 4.08 -18.64 18.34
C ARG A 4 3.15 -18.15 19.45
N GLN A 5 3.07 -18.86 20.55
CA GLN A 5 2.22 -18.50 21.69
C GLN A 5 2.68 -17.16 22.31
N GLU A 6 3.97 -16.98 22.58
CA GLU A 6 4.51 -15.72 23.11
C GLU A 6 4.25 -14.52 22.19
N LYS A 7 4.29 -14.74 20.87
CA LYS A 7 3.95 -13.68 19.89
C LYS A 7 2.47 -13.30 19.93
N MET A 8 1.60 -14.28 20.09
CA MET A 8 0.15 -14.05 20.23
C MET A 8 -0.17 -13.32 21.52
N GLU A 9 0.46 -13.71 22.63
CA GLU A 9 0.31 -13.04 23.93
C GLU A 9 0.80 -11.59 23.88
N ALA A 10 1.96 -11.34 23.27
CA ALA A 10 2.47 -9.97 23.11
C ALA A 10 1.54 -9.10 22.24
N PHE A 11 0.95 -9.66 21.18
CA PHE A 11 -0.04 -8.93 20.39
C PHE A 11 -1.32 -8.66 21.18
N GLY A 12 -1.81 -9.63 21.94
CA GLY A 12 -2.95 -9.44 22.85
C GLY A 12 -2.69 -8.34 23.87
N GLN A 13 -1.49 -8.33 24.49
CA GLN A 13 -1.10 -7.27 25.43
C GLN A 13 -1.10 -5.87 24.76
N LEU A 14 -0.68 -5.76 23.50
CA LEU A 14 -0.75 -4.49 22.75
C LEU A 14 -2.20 -4.00 22.61
N LEU A 15 -3.14 -4.90 22.34
CA LEU A 15 -4.56 -4.55 22.25
C LEU A 15 -5.10 -4.07 23.59
N ASP A 16 -4.78 -4.77 24.69
CA ASP A 16 -5.19 -4.38 26.04
C ASP A 16 -4.65 -2.99 26.41
N VAL A 17 -3.38 -2.71 26.09
CA VAL A 17 -2.76 -1.39 26.33
C VAL A 17 -3.47 -0.30 25.55
N LEU A 18 -3.78 -0.52 24.27
CA LEU A 18 -4.49 0.47 23.47
C LEU A 18 -5.92 0.71 23.99
N ASP A 19 -6.63 -0.32 24.41
CA ASP A 19 -7.95 -0.18 25.02
C ASP A 19 -7.90 0.70 26.27
N GLU A 20 -6.89 0.52 27.11
CA GLU A 20 -6.68 1.40 28.26
C GLU A 20 -6.36 2.84 27.86
N LEU A 21 -5.49 3.04 26.88
CA LEU A 21 -5.12 4.38 26.38
C LEU A 21 -6.35 5.10 25.82
N ARG A 22 -7.17 4.43 25.01
CA ARG A 22 -8.42 5.02 24.47
C ARG A 22 -9.37 5.52 25.53
N VAL A 23 -9.39 4.88 26.71
CA VAL A 23 -10.26 5.28 27.82
C VAL A 23 -9.60 6.31 28.73
N LYS A 24 -8.32 6.13 29.05
CA LYS A 24 -7.64 6.86 30.13
C LYS A 24 -6.79 8.03 29.67
N CYS A 25 -6.20 7.96 28.47
CA CYS A 25 -5.35 9.03 27.94
C CYS A 25 -6.20 10.07 27.18
N PRO A 26 -6.17 11.36 27.58
CA PRO A 26 -6.94 12.38 26.89
C PRO A 26 -6.56 12.56 25.41
N TRP A 27 -5.26 12.43 25.09
CA TRP A 27 -4.78 12.56 23.72
C TRP A 27 -5.25 11.40 22.84
N ASP A 28 -5.07 10.14 23.30
CA ASP A 28 -5.49 8.97 22.53
C ASP A 28 -7.00 8.95 22.30
N ARG A 29 -7.79 9.34 23.31
CA ARG A 29 -9.25 9.40 23.22
C ARG A 29 -9.77 10.34 22.15
N GLU A 30 -9.06 11.44 21.85
CA GLU A 30 -9.45 12.42 20.85
C GLU A 30 -9.03 12.03 19.41
N GLN A 31 -8.16 11.01 19.25
CA GLN A 31 -7.69 10.66 17.94
C GLN A 31 -8.79 10.09 17.01
N THR A 32 -8.72 10.48 15.76
CA THR A 32 -9.58 10.06 14.66
C THR A 32 -8.76 9.47 13.51
N ASN A 33 -9.42 8.86 12.54
CA ASN A 33 -8.75 8.40 11.31
C ASN A 33 -8.02 9.55 10.60
N GLU A 34 -8.62 10.74 10.61
CA GLU A 34 -8.08 11.94 9.98
C GLU A 34 -6.84 12.46 10.71
N SER A 35 -6.89 12.54 12.05
CA SER A 35 -5.79 13.06 12.86
C SER A 35 -4.55 12.17 12.77
N LEU A 36 -4.72 10.85 12.76
CA LEU A 36 -3.61 9.89 12.71
C LEU A 36 -3.01 9.70 11.32
N ARG A 37 -3.69 10.14 10.25
CA ARG A 37 -3.25 9.87 8.88
C ARG A 37 -1.87 10.44 8.57
N THR A 38 -1.58 11.64 9.02
CA THR A 38 -0.28 12.30 8.79
C THR A 38 0.84 11.53 9.49
N ASN A 39 0.61 11.15 10.75
CA ASN A 39 1.59 10.36 11.51
C ASN A 39 1.85 9.01 10.85
N THR A 40 0.81 8.33 10.34
CA THR A 40 1.00 7.04 9.62
C THR A 40 1.90 7.20 8.39
N ILE A 41 1.80 8.32 7.67
CA ILE A 41 2.68 8.63 6.54
C ILE A 41 4.11 8.84 7.02
N GLU A 42 4.29 9.59 8.11
CA GLU A 42 5.59 9.88 8.73
C GLU A 42 6.28 8.58 9.16
N GLU A 43 5.63 7.74 9.97
CA GLU A 43 6.17 6.45 10.39
C GLU A 43 6.50 5.51 9.21
N THR A 44 5.71 5.61 8.14
CA THR A 44 6.02 4.85 6.90
C THR A 44 7.32 5.31 6.26
N PHE A 45 7.60 6.61 6.22
CA PHE A 45 8.86 7.13 5.68
C PHE A 45 10.04 6.84 6.62
N GLU A 46 9.86 6.93 7.94
CA GLU A 46 10.88 6.56 8.92
C GLU A 46 11.27 5.08 8.80
N LEU A 47 10.27 4.19 8.64
CA LEU A 47 10.54 2.78 8.33
C LEU A 47 11.33 2.62 7.02
N CYS A 48 10.98 3.35 5.96
CA CYS A 48 11.70 3.29 4.69
C CYS A 48 13.16 3.72 4.86
N GLU A 49 13.42 4.78 5.61
CA GLU A 49 14.78 5.24 5.92
C GLU A 49 15.57 4.19 6.72
N ALA A 50 14.97 3.63 7.77
CA ALA A 50 15.58 2.58 8.57
C ALA A 50 15.91 1.33 7.73
N LEU A 51 15.05 0.96 6.79
CA LEU A 51 15.28 -0.15 5.85
C LEU A 51 16.43 0.15 4.88
N MET A 52 16.51 1.36 4.32
CA MET A 52 17.62 1.76 3.44
C MET A 52 18.97 1.76 4.16
N ASN A 53 18.97 2.09 5.44
CA ASN A 53 20.16 2.11 6.28
C ASN A 53 20.49 0.73 6.91
N GLU A 54 19.68 -0.30 6.67
CA GLU A 54 19.79 -1.64 7.27
C GLU A 54 19.84 -1.60 8.82
N ASP A 55 19.24 -0.57 9.45
CA ASP A 55 19.25 -0.36 10.90
C ASP A 55 18.13 -1.17 11.57
N ASN A 56 18.48 -2.39 11.99
CA ASN A 56 17.55 -3.31 12.65
C ASN A 56 16.93 -2.77 13.94
N THR A 57 17.59 -1.83 14.63
CA THR A 57 17.07 -1.22 15.85
C THR A 57 15.93 -0.27 15.51
N ASN A 58 16.16 0.61 14.55
CA ASN A 58 15.13 1.52 14.05
C ASN A 58 14.04 0.78 13.26
N ILE A 59 14.37 -0.20 12.40
CA ILE A 59 13.37 -1.05 11.74
C ILE A 59 12.37 -1.64 12.77
N LYS A 60 12.89 -2.17 13.88
CA LYS A 60 12.01 -2.72 14.93
C LYS A 60 11.11 -1.64 15.56
N LYS A 61 11.64 -0.44 15.80
CA LYS A 61 10.92 0.70 16.36
C LYS A 61 9.78 1.10 15.41
N GLU A 62 10.10 1.42 14.17
CA GLU A 62 9.13 1.94 13.19
C GLU A 62 8.06 0.89 12.80
N LEU A 63 8.43 -0.41 12.82
CA LEU A 63 7.43 -1.48 12.71
C LEU A 63 6.44 -1.48 13.89
N GLY A 64 6.90 -1.12 15.09
CA GLY A 64 6.04 -0.97 16.27
C GLY A 64 5.08 0.21 16.12
N ASP A 65 5.57 1.35 15.65
CA ASP A 65 4.78 2.57 15.46
C ASP A 65 3.73 2.39 14.35
N LEU A 66 4.10 1.77 13.23
CA LEU A 66 3.11 1.38 12.20
C LEU A 66 2.09 0.34 12.71
N LEU A 67 2.52 -0.63 13.52
CA LEU A 67 1.61 -1.61 14.10
C LEU A 67 0.64 -0.93 15.06
N LEU A 68 1.08 0.04 15.87
CA LEU A 68 0.23 0.86 16.71
C LEU A 68 -0.86 1.54 15.86
N HIS A 69 -0.51 2.17 14.76
CA HIS A 69 -1.50 2.82 13.87
C HIS A 69 -2.51 1.82 13.30
N ILE A 70 -2.06 0.61 12.91
CA ILE A 70 -2.98 -0.44 12.41
C ILE A 70 -4.02 -0.82 13.47
N VAL A 71 -3.59 -1.11 14.70
CA VAL A 71 -4.51 -1.50 15.78
C VAL A 71 -5.37 -0.32 16.22
N PHE A 72 -4.84 0.91 16.13
CA PHE A 72 -5.59 2.13 16.47
C PHE A 72 -6.75 2.37 15.49
N TYR A 73 -6.49 2.26 14.17
CA TYR A 73 -7.56 2.35 13.16
C TYR A 73 -8.60 1.24 13.33
N ALA A 74 -8.16 0.03 13.68
CA ALA A 74 -9.08 -1.07 13.96
C ALA A 74 -9.94 -0.78 15.19
N LYS A 75 -9.36 -0.19 16.24
CA LYS A 75 -10.09 0.24 17.43
C LYS A 75 -11.13 1.33 17.14
N ILE A 76 -10.77 2.33 16.32
CA ILE A 76 -11.72 3.35 15.86
C ILE A 76 -12.84 2.73 15.01
N GLY A 77 -12.52 1.70 14.23
CA GLY A 77 -13.50 0.92 13.46
C GLY A 77 -14.49 0.18 14.37
N GLU A 78 -13.99 -0.46 15.42
CA GLU A 78 -14.78 -1.16 16.45
C GLU A 78 -15.73 -0.20 17.18
N GLU A 79 -15.25 0.96 17.61
CA GLU A 79 -16.07 2.01 18.24
C GLU A 79 -17.23 2.48 17.36
N LYS A 80 -17.04 2.44 16.03
CA LYS A 80 -18.06 2.77 15.03
C LYS A 80 -18.95 1.57 14.64
N ASN A 81 -18.72 0.39 15.23
CA ASN A 81 -19.38 -0.88 14.87
C ASN A 81 -19.24 -1.21 13.38
N ALA A 82 -18.10 -0.89 12.75
CA ALA A 82 -17.82 -1.11 11.35
C ALA A 82 -16.98 -2.37 11.10
N PHE A 83 -15.88 -2.52 11.82
CA PHE A 83 -14.96 -3.66 11.81
C PHE A 83 -14.01 -3.58 13.00
N ASP A 84 -13.36 -4.68 13.34
CA ASP A 84 -12.32 -4.76 14.35
C ASP A 84 -11.00 -5.34 13.81
N ILE A 85 -10.01 -5.52 14.68
CA ILE A 85 -8.70 -6.07 14.29
C ILE A 85 -8.80 -7.52 13.81
N LYS A 86 -9.77 -8.30 14.30
CA LYS A 86 -10.01 -9.66 13.82
C LYS A 86 -10.46 -9.64 12.35
N ASP A 87 -11.38 -8.76 12.00
CA ASP A 87 -11.87 -8.61 10.64
C ASP A 87 -10.73 -8.21 9.68
N VAL A 88 -9.84 -7.32 10.12
CA VAL A 88 -8.63 -6.92 9.38
C VAL A 88 -7.74 -8.14 9.13
N CYS A 89 -7.43 -8.92 10.16
CA CYS A 89 -6.60 -10.11 10.05
C CYS A 89 -7.25 -11.18 9.16
N ASP A 90 -8.51 -11.48 9.38
CA ASP A 90 -9.24 -12.51 8.63
C ASP A 90 -9.33 -12.16 7.13
N SER A 91 -9.67 -10.92 6.82
CA SER A 91 -9.75 -10.47 5.43
C SER A 91 -8.39 -10.51 4.73
N LEU A 92 -7.31 -10.16 5.45
CA LEU A 92 -5.95 -10.26 4.94
C LEU A 92 -5.55 -11.72 4.69
N CYS A 93 -5.83 -12.62 5.66
CA CYS A 93 -5.54 -14.05 5.52
C CYS A 93 -6.28 -14.66 4.33
N GLN A 94 -7.57 -14.41 4.20
CA GLN A 94 -8.39 -14.89 3.07
C GLN A 94 -7.83 -14.39 1.73
N LYS A 95 -7.49 -13.11 1.65
CA LYS A 95 -6.88 -12.50 0.47
C LYS A 95 -5.54 -13.16 0.11
N LEU A 96 -4.67 -13.40 1.09
CA LEU A 96 -3.38 -14.05 0.87
C LEU A 96 -3.54 -15.51 0.41
N ILE A 97 -4.43 -16.27 1.04
CA ILE A 97 -4.72 -17.65 0.65
C ILE A 97 -5.25 -17.69 -0.80
N TYR A 98 -6.21 -16.84 -1.12
CA TYR A 98 -6.81 -16.77 -2.45
C TYR A 98 -5.78 -16.42 -3.55
N ARG A 99 -4.88 -15.47 -3.26
CA ARG A 99 -3.89 -14.98 -4.23
C ARG A 99 -2.64 -15.86 -4.36
N HIS A 100 -2.50 -16.89 -3.52
CA HIS A 100 -1.37 -17.81 -3.57
C HIS A 100 -1.82 -19.27 -3.78
N PRO A 101 -2.57 -19.57 -4.87
CA PRO A 101 -3.05 -20.92 -5.12
C PRO A 101 -1.91 -21.92 -5.41
N HIS A 102 -0.71 -21.44 -5.67
CA HIS A 102 0.50 -22.25 -5.79
C HIS A 102 1.10 -22.68 -4.43
N VAL A 103 0.60 -22.12 -3.31
CA VAL A 103 0.99 -22.48 -1.94
C VAL A 103 -0.15 -23.19 -1.21
N PHE A 104 -1.38 -22.73 -1.40
CA PHE A 104 -2.56 -23.18 -0.67
C PHE A 104 -3.55 -23.99 -1.51
N GLY A 105 -3.25 -24.24 -2.79
CA GLY A 105 -4.06 -25.00 -3.74
C GLY A 105 -3.18 -25.82 -4.68
N ASP A 106 -3.71 -26.18 -5.85
CA ASP A 106 -3.10 -27.13 -6.78
C ASP A 106 -2.45 -26.46 -8.02
N VAL A 107 -2.30 -25.15 -8.03
CA VAL A 107 -1.72 -24.41 -9.16
C VAL A 107 -0.20 -24.41 -9.08
N GLU A 108 0.49 -24.83 -10.15
CA GLU A 108 1.94 -24.73 -10.22
C GLU A 108 2.39 -23.34 -10.69
N ALA A 109 3.29 -22.69 -9.93
CA ALA A 109 4.00 -21.50 -10.35
C ALA A 109 5.48 -21.62 -9.91
N LYS A 110 6.37 -21.89 -10.87
CA LYS A 110 7.79 -22.20 -10.60
C LYS A 110 8.71 -20.97 -10.60
N THR A 111 8.21 -19.81 -10.99
CA THR A 111 9.01 -18.57 -11.06
C THR A 111 8.26 -17.38 -10.44
N ALA A 112 8.99 -16.43 -9.88
CA ALA A 112 8.42 -15.19 -9.31
C ALA A 112 7.54 -14.44 -10.33
N GLY A 113 8.01 -14.29 -11.56
CA GLY A 113 7.24 -13.61 -12.62
C GLY A 113 5.90 -14.29 -12.93
N LYS A 114 5.85 -15.67 -12.88
CA LYS A 114 4.57 -16.38 -13.04
C LYS A 114 3.63 -16.16 -11.86
N VAL A 115 4.17 -16.05 -10.64
CA VAL A 115 3.38 -15.70 -9.45
C VAL A 115 2.80 -14.30 -9.58
N GLU A 116 3.60 -13.31 -9.99
CA GLU A 116 3.15 -11.92 -10.19
C GLU A 116 2.05 -11.81 -11.24
N GLN A 117 2.23 -12.48 -12.38
CA GLN A 117 1.22 -12.52 -13.44
C GLN A 117 -0.10 -13.13 -12.94
N ASN A 118 -0.03 -14.28 -12.29
CA ASN A 118 -1.21 -14.95 -11.72
C ASN A 118 -1.88 -14.04 -10.66
N TRP A 119 -1.10 -13.32 -9.87
CA TRP A 119 -1.61 -12.43 -8.85
C TRP A 119 -2.41 -11.26 -9.43
N GLU A 120 -1.92 -10.60 -10.49
CA GLU A 120 -2.69 -9.52 -11.15
C GLU A 120 -3.98 -10.07 -11.79
N GLU A 121 -3.94 -11.26 -12.42
CA GLU A 121 -5.15 -11.90 -12.94
C GLU A 121 -6.19 -12.21 -11.84
N LEU A 122 -5.73 -12.72 -10.69
CA LEU A 122 -6.61 -13.04 -9.56
C LEU A 122 -7.23 -11.78 -8.94
N LYS A 123 -6.49 -10.67 -8.86
CA LYS A 123 -7.02 -9.38 -8.41
C LYS A 123 -8.20 -8.88 -9.26
N LEU A 124 -8.17 -9.12 -10.57
CA LEU A 124 -9.27 -8.73 -11.46
C LEU A 124 -10.51 -9.62 -11.30
N LYS A 125 -10.32 -10.87 -10.82
CA LYS A 125 -11.38 -11.85 -10.61
C LYS A 125 -12.01 -11.80 -9.22
N GLU A 126 -11.40 -11.09 -8.27
CA GLU A 126 -11.92 -10.97 -6.91
C GLU A 126 -13.29 -10.28 -6.89
N LYS A 127 -14.20 -10.79 -6.07
CA LYS A 127 -15.50 -10.16 -5.84
C LYS A 127 -15.28 -8.81 -5.16
N GLY A 128 -15.61 -7.73 -5.86
CA GLY A 128 -15.30 -6.36 -5.43
C GLY A 128 -13.86 -5.93 -5.76
N GLY A 129 -13.11 -6.72 -6.54
CA GLY A 129 -11.80 -6.37 -7.06
C GLY A 129 -11.83 -5.27 -8.12
N ASN A 130 -10.65 -4.85 -8.54
CA ASN A 130 -10.50 -3.79 -9.54
C ASN A 130 -11.10 -4.23 -10.89
N LYS A 131 -11.89 -3.37 -11.50
CA LYS A 131 -12.47 -3.61 -12.84
C LYS A 131 -11.46 -3.40 -13.95
N THR A 132 -10.42 -2.62 -13.69
CA THR A 132 -9.33 -2.33 -14.63
C THR A 132 -7.97 -2.49 -13.96
N VAL A 133 -6.93 -2.63 -14.76
CA VAL A 133 -5.54 -2.78 -14.27
C VAL A 133 -5.13 -1.60 -13.38
N LEU A 134 -5.50 -0.38 -13.76
CA LEU A 134 -5.09 0.85 -13.06
C LEU A 134 -6.01 1.25 -11.90
N GLU A 135 -7.21 0.68 -11.76
CA GLU A 135 -8.19 1.02 -10.71
C GLU A 135 -7.58 0.69 -9.36
N GLY A 136 -6.74 0.17 -8.94
CA GLY A 136 -6.19 -0.03 -7.60
C GLY A 136 -5.04 0.91 -7.26
N VAL A 137 -4.78 1.91 -8.09
CA VAL A 137 -3.80 2.95 -7.80
C VAL A 137 -4.46 4.04 -6.96
N ALA A 138 -4.00 4.23 -5.73
CA ALA A 138 -4.59 5.22 -4.85
C ALA A 138 -4.42 6.63 -5.43
N LYS A 139 -5.53 7.40 -5.45
CA LYS A 139 -5.57 8.73 -6.08
C LYS A 139 -4.61 9.75 -5.45
N HIS A 140 -4.38 9.62 -4.15
CA HIS A 140 -3.60 10.58 -3.35
C HIS A 140 -2.17 10.10 -3.02
N LEU A 141 -1.64 9.16 -3.79
CA LEU A 141 -0.21 8.84 -3.70
C LEU A 141 0.64 10.04 -4.12
N PRO A 142 1.84 10.22 -3.53
CA PRO A 142 2.83 11.15 -4.06
C PRO A 142 3.09 10.87 -5.55
N SER A 143 3.22 11.92 -6.36
CA SER A 143 3.19 11.80 -7.83
C SER A 143 4.21 10.81 -8.39
N LEU A 144 5.46 10.81 -7.91
CA LEU A 144 6.48 9.85 -8.35
C LEU A 144 6.16 8.41 -7.96
N VAL A 145 5.64 8.19 -6.74
CA VAL A 145 5.21 6.86 -6.29
C VAL A 145 4.03 6.36 -7.11
N LYS A 146 3.10 7.26 -7.43
CA LYS A 146 1.94 6.96 -8.26
C LYS A 146 2.37 6.60 -9.70
N ALA A 147 3.26 7.38 -10.30
CA ALA A 147 3.79 7.13 -11.64
C ALA A 147 4.50 5.77 -11.70
N HIS A 148 5.40 5.49 -10.75
CA HIS A 148 6.06 4.19 -10.64
C HIS A 148 5.05 3.04 -10.51
N ARG A 149 4.03 3.20 -9.68
CA ARG A 149 2.99 2.17 -9.50
C ARG A 149 2.15 1.95 -10.73
N ILE A 150 1.82 3.00 -11.50
CA ILE A 150 1.11 2.89 -12.78
C ILE A 150 1.98 2.11 -13.78
N GLN A 151 3.24 2.45 -13.88
CA GLN A 151 4.20 1.80 -14.79
C GLN A 151 4.37 0.30 -14.46
N ASP A 152 4.53 -0.06 -13.17
CA ASP A 152 4.60 -1.45 -12.74
C ASP A 152 3.36 -2.25 -13.15
N LYS A 153 2.18 -1.66 -12.95
CA LYS A 153 0.92 -2.32 -13.32
C LYS A 153 0.78 -2.51 -14.82
N ALA A 154 1.18 -1.52 -15.61
CA ALA A 154 1.18 -1.60 -17.07
C ALA A 154 2.15 -2.68 -17.56
N ARG A 155 3.36 -2.72 -17.00
CA ARG A 155 4.37 -3.75 -17.31
C ARG A 155 3.85 -5.16 -17.03
N ASN A 156 3.21 -5.38 -15.88
CA ASN A 156 2.72 -6.70 -15.46
C ASN A 156 1.62 -7.26 -16.38
N VAL A 157 1.00 -6.45 -17.22
CA VAL A 157 0.04 -6.89 -18.25
C VAL A 157 0.61 -6.82 -19.66
N GLY A 158 1.93 -6.69 -19.79
CA GLY A 158 2.63 -6.72 -21.07
C GLY A 158 2.67 -5.37 -21.80
N PHE A 159 2.33 -4.27 -21.12
CA PHE A 159 2.42 -2.93 -21.68
C PHE A 159 3.70 -2.26 -21.18
N ASP A 160 4.82 -2.58 -21.82
CA ASP A 160 6.14 -2.03 -21.53
C ASP A 160 6.88 -1.71 -22.82
N TRP A 161 7.87 -0.84 -22.72
CA TRP A 161 8.74 -0.49 -23.81
C TRP A 161 9.76 -1.61 -24.05
N GLU A 162 9.90 -2.05 -25.32
CA GLU A 162 10.89 -3.06 -25.68
C GLU A 162 12.32 -2.51 -25.69
N LYS A 163 12.46 -1.23 -26.02
CA LYS A 163 13.77 -0.56 -26.12
C LYS A 163 13.79 0.73 -25.32
N LYS A 164 14.96 1.02 -24.77
CA LYS A 164 15.19 2.24 -23.99
C LYS A 164 15.08 3.52 -24.85
N GLU A 165 15.39 3.39 -26.12
CA GLU A 165 15.28 4.46 -27.12
C GLU A 165 13.84 4.93 -27.29
N ASP A 166 12.88 4.00 -27.33
CA ASP A 166 11.46 4.30 -27.49
C ASP A 166 10.93 5.16 -26.32
N VAL A 167 11.49 4.98 -25.12
CA VAL A 167 11.17 5.83 -23.94
C VAL A 167 11.64 7.27 -24.16
N TRP A 168 12.84 7.46 -24.74
CA TRP A 168 13.36 8.79 -25.04
C TRP A 168 12.57 9.49 -26.13
N ASP A 169 12.12 8.75 -27.13
CA ASP A 169 11.27 9.30 -28.19
C ASP A 169 9.95 9.80 -27.60
N LYS A 170 9.33 9.04 -26.69
CA LYS A 170 8.11 9.48 -26.00
C LYS A 170 8.35 10.69 -25.10
N VAL A 171 9.45 10.75 -24.35
CA VAL A 171 9.81 11.93 -23.54
C VAL A 171 9.93 13.18 -24.43
N ASN A 172 10.55 13.07 -25.59
CA ASN A 172 10.67 14.18 -26.52
C ASN A 172 9.33 14.59 -27.13
N GLU A 173 8.45 13.64 -27.43
CA GLU A 173 7.07 13.87 -27.86
C GLU A 173 6.32 14.71 -26.82
N GLU A 174 6.23 14.25 -25.57
CA GLU A 174 5.55 14.93 -24.45
C GLU A 174 6.11 16.35 -24.21
N LEU A 175 7.44 16.51 -24.27
CA LEU A 175 8.08 17.82 -24.15
C LEU A 175 7.70 18.77 -25.32
N ASN A 176 7.50 18.25 -26.52
CA ASN A 176 7.10 19.06 -27.66
C ASN A 176 5.61 19.45 -27.57
N GLU A 177 4.76 18.53 -27.12
CA GLU A 177 3.34 18.79 -26.85
C GLU A 177 3.17 19.86 -25.78
N LEU A 178 3.86 19.74 -24.65
CA LEU A 178 3.87 20.76 -23.60
C LEU A 178 4.34 22.13 -24.14
N LYS A 179 5.41 22.18 -24.94
CA LYS A 179 5.89 23.44 -25.55
C LYS A 179 4.86 24.05 -26.49
N ALA A 180 4.13 23.22 -27.24
CA ALA A 180 3.07 23.70 -28.12
C ALA A 180 1.93 24.34 -27.31
N GLU A 181 1.45 23.69 -26.23
CA GLU A 181 0.38 24.20 -25.39
C GLU A 181 0.78 25.46 -24.60
N ILE A 182 2.04 25.58 -24.18
CA ILE A 182 2.56 26.83 -23.58
C ILE A 182 2.42 28.00 -24.57
N ASN A 183 2.69 27.78 -25.85
CA ASN A 183 2.56 28.81 -26.86
C ASN A 183 1.11 29.23 -27.13
N TYR A 184 0.15 28.34 -26.92
CA TYR A 184 -1.29 28.60 -27.04
C TYR A 184 -1.92 29.20 -25.77
N MET A 185 -1.18 29.27 -24.65
CA MET A 185 -1.66 29.75 -23.34
C MET A 185 -2.92 29.03 -22.81
N ASP A 186 -3.08 27.76 -23.16
CA ASP A 186 -4.17 26.92 -22.64
C ASP A 186 -3.69 26.23 -21.34
N SER A 187 -4.08 26.82 -20.19
CA SER A 187 -3.63 26.32 -18.87
C SER A 187 -4.10 24.90 -18.56
N ASP A 188 -5.30 24.54 -19.01
CA ASP A 188 -5.88 23.23 -18.70
C ASP A 188 -5.18 22.11 -19.49
N LYS A 189 -4.79 22.40 -20.74
CA LYS A 189 -4.01 21.48 -21.55
C LYS A 189 -2.55 21.40 -21.10
N MET A 190 -1.94 22.55 -20.70
CA MET A 190 -0.59 22.51 -20.14
C MET A 190 -0.51 21.64 -18.90
N GLU A 191 -1.52 21.65 -18.01
CA GLU A 191 -1.56 20.79 -16.84
C GLU A 191 -1.72 19.30 -17.22
N ALA A 192 -2.41 18.99 -18.30
CA ALA A 192 -2.59 17.62 -18.79
C ALA A 192 -1.31 17.03 -19.37
N GLU A 193 -0.45 17.86 -20.01
CA GLU A 193 0.83 17.44 -20.61
C GLU A 193 2.02 17.49 -19.63
N PHE A 194 1.86 18.11 -18.48
CA PHE A 194 2.88 18.18 -17.43
C PHE A 194 2.82 16.98 -16.51
#